data_8f10f30a2716f95acb0239d7f1cb4e7a
#
_entry.id   8f10f30a2716f95acb0239d7f1cb4e7a
#
_cell.length_a   1.000
_cell.length_b   1.000
_cell.length_c   1.000
_cell.angle_alpha   90.00
_cell.angle_beta   90.00
_cell.angle_gamma   90.00
#
_symmetry.space_group_name_H-M   'P 1'
#
loop_
_entity.id
_entity.type
_entity.pdbx_description
1 polymer ?
#
loop_
_entity_poly.entity_id
_entity_poly.type
_entity_poly.pdbx_seq_one_letter_code
_entity_poly.pdbx_strand_id
1 'polypeptide(L)'
;MIKAPEFNADSAYQYIQVQADFGPRVPNTQAHKECGEYLAGQLEKFGAKVYNQYADLIAYDGTILKSRNIIGAYKPESKKRILLCAHWDSRPYADNDPDPKNHHTPILGVNDGASGVGVLLEI
;
A
#
# COMPACT_ATOMS: atom_id res chain seq x y z
N MET A 1 -27.85 -18.85 -6.15
CA MET A 1 -27.11 -18.15 -5.08
C MET A 1 -25.67 -17.98 -5.54
N ILE A 2 -25.16 -16.77 -5.60
CA ILE A 2 -23.74 -16.52 -5.94
C ILE A 2 -22.90 -16.88 -4.71
N LYS A 3 -22.01 -17.87 -4.84
CA LYS A 3 -21.06 -18.24 -3.78
C LYS A 3 -19.81 -17.34 -3.93
N ALA A 4 -19.45 -16.64 -2.89
CA ALA A 4 -18.19 -15.90 -2.87
C ALA A 4 -17.00 -16.87 -2.90
N PRO A 5 -15.90 -16.53 -3.57
CA PRO A 5 -14.64 -17.28 -3.44
C PRO A 5 -14.17 -17.35 -2.00
N GLU A 6 -13.40 -18.38 -1.67
CA GLU A 6 -12.77 -18.47 -0.36
C GLU A 6 -11.60 -17.48 -0.29
N PHE A 7 -11.52 -16.77 0.85
CA PHE A 7 -10.40 -15.89 1.16
C PHE A 7 -9.20 -16.74 1.62
N ASN A 8 -8.05 -16.58 0.98
CA ASN A 8 -6.83 -17.27 1.35
C ASN A 8 -5.96 -16.39 2.26
N ALA A 9 -6.03 -16.65 3.56
CA ALA A 9 -5.28 -15.89 4.56
C ALA A 9 -3.76 -16.00 4.39
N ASP A 10 -3.25 -17.15 3.94
CA ASP A 10 -1.83 -17.35 3.70
C ASP A 10 -1.32 -16.50 2.53
N SER A 11 -2.11 -16.38 1.46
CA SER A 11 -1.80 -15.47 0.34
C SER A 11 -1.79 -14.01 0.79
N ALA A 12 -2.80 -13.59 1.55
CA ALA A 12 -2.85 -12.24 2.11
C ALA A 12 -1.61 -11.95 2.99
N TYR A 13 -1.22 -12.89 3.83
CA TYR A 13 -0.02 -12.77 4.66
C TYR A 13 1.25 -12.66 3.82
N GLN A 14 1.38 -13.42 2.74
CA GLN A 14 2.52 -13.31 1.82
C GLN A 14 2.60 -11.94 1.15
N TYR A 15 1.47 -11.35 0.75
CA TYR A 15 1.44 -9.99 0.20
C TYR A 15 1.89 -8.95 1.23
N ILE A 16 1.59 -9.15 2.51
CA ILE A 16 2.08 -8.30 3.59
C ILE A 16 3.60 -8.47 3.74
N GLN A 17 4.08 -9.71 3.75
CA GLN A 17 5.51 -10.02 3.88
C GLN A 17 6.33 -9.39 2.76
N VAL A 18 5.89 -9.50 1.51
CA VAL A 18 6.58 -8.88 0.36
C VAL A 18 6.69 -7.37 0.52
N GLN A 19 5.62 -6.70 0.98
CA GLN A 19 5.67 -5.26 1.25
C GLN A 19 6.69 -4.92 2.34
N ALA A 20 6.74 -5.71 3.41
CA ALA A 20 7.70 -5.54 4.49
C ALA A 20 9.15 -5.77 4.02
N ASP A 21 9.38 -6.71 3.12
CA ASP A 21 10.71 -7.06 2.59
C ASP A 21 11.33 -5.92 1.76
N PHE A 22 10.53 -5.01 1.18
CA PHE A 22 11.05 -3.79 0.57
C PHE A 22 11.66 -2.82 1.59
N GLY A 23 11.36 -2.98 2.87
CA GLY A 23 11.70 -2.05 3.93
C GLY A 23 10.64 -0.99 4.17
N PRO A 24 10.91 0.01 5.01
CA PRO A 24 10.00 1.11 5.26
C PRO A 24 9.63 1.85 3.97
N ARG A 25 8.34 1.88 3.66
CA ARG A 25 7.81 2.48 2.42
C ARG A 25 7.52 3.97 2.62
N VAL A 26 8.51 4.67 3.16
CA VAL A 26 8.43 6.12 3.36
C VAL A 26 8.42 6.82 2.00
N PRO A 27 7.52 7.78 1.74
CA PRO A 27 7.55 8.57 0.51
C PRO A 27 8.93 9.16 0.22
N ASN A 28 9.29 9.26 -1.04
CA ASN A 28 10.61 9.70 -1.55
C ASN A 28 11.75 8.67 -1.41
N THR A 29 11.48 7.47 -0.92
CA THR A 29 12.50 6.40 -0.81
C THR A 29 12.43 5.42 -1.97
N GLN A 30 13.52 4.70 -2.19
CA GLN A 30 13.57 3.62 -3.19
C GLN A 30 12.62 2.49 -2.83
N ALA A 31 12.50 2.14 -1.54
CA ALA A 31 11.56 1.12 -1.06
C ALA A 31 10.11 1.48 -1.41
N HIS A 32 9.71 2.75 -1.26
CA HIS A 32 8.40 3.24 -1.66
C HIS A 32 8.18 3.07 -3.17
N LYS A 33 9.14 3.47 -3.97
CA LYS A 33 9.05 3.35 -5.44
C LYS A 33 8.91 1.89 -5.87
N GLU A 34 9.78 1.01 -5.39
CA GLU A 34 9.78 -0.42 -5.76
C GLU A 34 8.52 -1.13 -5.29
N CYS A 35 8.07 -0.86 -4.08
CA CYS A 35 6.81 -1.40 -3.59
C CYS A 35 5.62 -0.92 -4.44
N GLY A 36 5.60 0.35 -4.83
CA GLY A 36 4.57 0.88 -5.72
C GLY A 36 4.51 0.16 -7.08
N GLU A 37 5.66 -0.14 -7.68
CA GLU A 37 5.74 -0.93 -8.91
C GLU A 37 5.21 -2.35 -8.71
N TYR A 38 5.58 -2.99 -7.60
CA TYR A 38 5.09 -4.31 -7.23
C TYR A 38 3.56 -4.33 -7.09
N LEU A 39 2.99 -3.37 -6.36
CA LEU A 39 1.53 -3.31 -6.13
C LEU A 39 0.76 -3.08 -7.43
N ALA A 40 1.22 -2.18 -8.28
CA ALA A 40 0.63 -1.96 -9.59
C ALA A 40 0.69 -3.23 -10.45
N GLY A 41 1.84 -3.90 -10.47
CA GLY A 41 2.03 -5.15 -11.20
C GLY A 41 1.14 -6.29 -10.70
N GLN A 42 0.90 -6.39 -9.38
CA GLN A 42 -0.02 -7.40 -8.83
C GLN A 42 -1.46 -7.15 -9.28
N LEU A 43 -1.93 -5.92 -9.22
CA LEU A 43 -3.28 -5.56 -9.69
C LEU A 43 -3.47 -5.86 -11.17
N GLU A 44 -2.47 -5.57 -12.01
CA GLU A 44 -2.50 -5.94 -13.43
C GLU A 44 -2.55 -7.45 -13.62
N LYS A 45 -1.74 -8.19 -12.89
CA LYS A 45 -1.70 -9.66 -12.93
C LYS A 45 -3.06 -10.27 -12.56
N PHE A 46 -3.81 -9.64 -11.65
CA PHE A 46 -5.14 -10.07 -11.26
C PHE A 46 -6.25 -9.58 -12.21
N GLY A 47 -5.90 -8.92 -13.29
CA GLY A 47 -6.83 -8.50 -14.33
C GLY A 47 -7.48 -7.14 -14.12
N ALA A 48 -7.00 -6.34 -13.17
CA ALA A 48 -7.47 -4.98 -12.99
C ALA A 48 -6.94 -4.06 -14.09
N LYS A 49 -7.73 -3.08 -14.48
CA LYS A 49 -7.22 -1.90 -15.20
C LYS A 49 -6.58 -0.97 -14.17
N VAL A 50 -5.27 -0.77 -14.29
CA VAL A 50 -4.50 -0.02 -13.30
C VAL A 50 -4.32 1.43 -13.74
N TYR A 51 -4.55 2.34 -12.80
CA TYR A 51 -4.28 3.77 -12.95
C TYR A 51 -3.32 4.19 -11.85
N ASN A 52 -2.25 4.87 -12.23
CA ASN A 52 -1.31 5.49 -11.32
C ASN A 52 -1.56 6.99 -11.27
N GLN A 53 -1.89 7.50 -10.10
CA GLN A 53 -2.11 8.91 -9.87
C GLN A 53 -0.94 9.47 -9.05
N TYR A 54 -0.10 10.23 -9.71
CA TYR A 54 1.06 10.89 -9.08
C TYR A 54 0.73 12.32 -8.69
N ALA A 55 1.21 12.75 -7.54
CA ALA A 55 1.10 14.14 -7.11
C ALA A 55 2.27 14.51 -6.18
N ASP A 56 2.67 15.77 -6.24
CA ASP A 56 3.58 16.36 -5.30
C ASP A 56 2.75 16.97 -4.17
N LEU A 57 2.92 16.46 -2.96
CA LEU A 57 2.22 16.94 -1.77
C LEU A 57 3.22 17.63 -0.85
N ILE A 58 2.78 18.70 -0.20
CA ILE A 58 3.61 19.44 0.76
C ILE A 58 3.29 18.92 2.16
N ALA A 59 4.30 18.35 2.82
CA ALA A 59 4.20 17.94 4.22
C ALA A 59 4.20 19.16 5.15
N TYR A 60 3.84 18.94 6.41
CA TYR A 60 3.77 20.01 7.43
C TYR A 60 5.08 20.78 7.64
N ASP A 61 6.22 20.14 7.39
CA ASP A 61 7.56 20.71 7.49
C ASP A 61 8.09 21.33 6.18
N GLY A 62 7.24 21.38 5.13
CA GLY A 62 7.59 21.87 3.80
C GLY A 62 8.23 20.85 2.87
N THR A 63 8.47 19.63 3.30
CA THR A 63 9.00 18.56 2.45
C THR A 63 8.02 18.24 1.33
N ILE A 64 8.52 18.16 0.09
CA ILE A 64 7.71 17.72 -1.05
C ILE A 64 7.70 16.19 -1.09
N LEU A 65 6.52 15.61 -0.89
CA LEU A 65 6.30 14.17 -0.95
C LEU A 65 5.85 13.76 -2.35
N LYS A 66 6.61 12.90 -2.99
CA LYS A 66 6.22 12.28 -4.27
C LYS A 66 5.19 11.19 -4.00
N SER A 67 3.93 11.55 -4.01
CA SER A 67 2.85 10.61 -3.72
C SER A 67 2.42 9.83 -4.96
N ARG A 68 1.90 8.63 -4.73
CA ARG A 68 1.35 7.77 -5.76
C ARG A 68 0.14 7.02 -5.21
N ASN A 69 -1.04 7.28 -5.76
CA ASN A 69 -2.21 6.44 -5.57
C ASN A 69 -2.24 5.39 -6.68
N ILE A 70 -2.45 4.15 -6.32
CA ILE A 70 -2.53 3.02 -7.23
C ILE A 70 -3.97 2.53 -7.22
N ILE A 71 -4.66 2.61 -8.35
CA ILE A 71 -6.07 2.30 -8.48
C ILE A 71 -6.23 1.12 -9.42
N GLY A 72 -6.74 0.01 -8.90
CA GLY A 72 -7.12 -1.15 -9.71
C GLY A 72 -8.63 -1.17 -9.92
N ALA A 73 -9.08 -1.09 -11.16
CA ALA A 73 -10.49 -1.11 -11.51
C ALA A 73 -10.87 -2.43 -12.17
N TYR A 74 -11.78 -3.17 -11.54
CA TYR A 74 -12.42 -4.35 -12.14
C TYR A 74 -13.75 -3.95 -12.75
N LYS A 75 -14.03 -4.41 -13.96
CA LYS A 75 -15.25 -4.07 -14.71
C LYS A 75 -15.53 -2.56 -14.69
N PRO A 76 -14.63 -1.73 -15.21
CA PRO A 76 -14.71 -0.26 -15.10
C PRO A 76 -15.98 0.33 -15.73
N GLU A 77 -16.63 -0.41 -16.65
CA GLU A 77 -17.89 -0.05 -17.29
C GLU A 77 -19.13 -0.26 -16.41
N SER A 78 -18.99 -0.97 -15.27
CA SER A 78 -20.13 -1.24 -14.39
C SER A 78 -20.62 0.03 -13.70
N LYS A 79 -21.93 0.23 -13.67
CA LYS A 79 -22.57 1.35 -12.97
C LYS A 79 -22.66 1.14 -11.45
N LYS A 80 -22.64 -0.13 -11.00
CA LYS A 80 -22.61 -0.49 -9.58
C LYS A 80 -21.17 -0.75 -9.17
N ARG A 81 -20.63 0.11 -8.33
CA ARG A 81 -19.24 0.07 -7.94
C ARG A 81 -19.08 0.18 -6.43
N ILE A 82 -18.06 -0.47 -5.91
CA ILE A 82 -17.62 -0.38 -4.52
C ILE A 82 -16.17 0.09 -4.56
N LEU A 83 -15.81 1.02 -3.71
CA LEU A 83 -14.42 1.44 -3.48
C LEU A 83 -13.92 0.81 -2.17
N LEU A 84 -12.83 0.07 -2.28
CA LEU A 84 -12.06 -0.40 -1.14
C LEU A 84 -10.70 0.29 -1.19
N CYS A 85 -10.17 0.73 -0.06
CA CYS A 85 -8.89 1.42 -0.02
C CYS A 85 -8.10 1.11 1.25
N ALA A 86 -6.78 1.20 1.13
CA ALA A 86 -5.82 1.14 2.21
C ALA A 86 -4.61 2.00 1.83
N HIS A 87 -3.92 2.59 2.80
CA HIS A 87 -2.65 3.22 2.51
C HIS A 87 -1.52 2.18 2.46
N TRP A 88 -0.50 2.45 1.67
CA TRP A 88 0.62 1.53 1.49
C TRP A 88 1.97 2.12 1.89
N ASP A 89 2.02 3.41 2.15
CA ASP A 89 3.17 4.09 2.71
C ASP A 89 3.35 3.81 4.20
N SER A 90 4.52 4.12 4.73
CA SER A 90 4.82 4.05 6.15
C SER A 90 5.43 5.36 6.67
N ARG A 91 5.40 5.54 7.99
CA ARG A 91 5.84 6.76 8.65
C ARG A 91 7.37 6.87 8.64
N PRO A 92 7.92 8.09 8.41
CA PRO A 92 9.37 8.32 8.42
C PRO A 92 9.98 8.24 9.82
N TYR A 93 9.18 8.39 10.88
CA TYR A 93 9.67 8.49 12.26
C TYR A 93 8.81 7.67 13.22
N ALA A 94 9.48 6.92 14.10
CA ALA A 94 8.86 6.20 15.22
C ALA A 94 8.67 7.12 16.43
N ASP A 95 8.02 8.26 16.25
CA ASP A 95 7.87 9.33 17.22
C ASP A 95 6.98 8.97 18.42
N ASN A 96 6.28 7.85 18.39
CA ASN A 96 5.53 7.28 19.51
C ASN A 96 6.25 6.10 20.18
N ASP A 97 7.49 5.78 19.78
CA ASP A 97 8.26 4.71 20.42
C ASP A 97 8.57 5.10 21.87
N PRO A 98 8.42 4.18 22.84
CA PRO A 98 8.78 4.43 24.24
C PRO A 98 10.26 4.82 24.45
N ASP A 99 11.15 4.34 23.56
CA ASP A 99 12.57 4.75 23.59
C ASP A 99 12.81 5.94 22.65
N PRO A 100 13.14 7.14 23.18
CA PRO A 100 13.42 8.31 22.36
C PRO A 100 14.53 8.13 21.32
N LYS A 101 15.42 7.18 21.50
CA LYS A 101 16.50 6.88 20.53
C LYS A 101 15.96 6.41 19.19
N ASN A 102 14.75 5.84 19.17
CA ASN A 102 14.09 5.34 17.97
C ASN A 102 13.27 6.41 17.23
N HIS A 103 13.05 7.59 17.81
CA HIS A 103 12.14 8.61 17.28
C HIS A 103 12.48 9.09 15.86
N HIS A 104 13.72 8.96 15.40
CA HIS A 104 14.15 9.32 14.05
C HIS A 104 14.30 8.10 13.12
N THR A 105 13.88 6.93 13.57
CA THR A 105 13.92 5.69 12.79
C THR A 105 12.61 5.51 12.04
N PRO A 106 12.64 5.14 10.73
CA PRO A 106 11.41 4.88 9.98
C PRO A 106 10.70 3.64 10.49
N ILE A 107 9.36 3.64 10.39
CA ILE A 107 8.51 2.52 10.78
C ILE A 107 8.39 1.54 9.61
N LEU A 108 8.50 0.23 9.90
CA LEU A 108 8.30 -0.80 8.88
C LEU A 108 6.84 -0.88 8.39
N GLY A 109 5.87 -0.53 9.22
CA GLY A 109 4.46 -0.40 8.84
C GLY A 109 3.81 -1.70 8.36
N VAL A 110 4.11 -2.82 9.01
CA VAL A 110 3.56 -4.13 8.62
C VAL A 110 2.05 -4.19 8.84
N ASN A 111 1.60 -3.74 10.01
CA ASN A 111 0.17 -3.61 10.30
C ASN A 111 -0.39 -2.28 9.78
N ASP A 112 0.34 -1.22 9.92
CA ASP A 112 0.00 0.16 9.53
C ASP A 112 0.82 0.57 8.29
N GLY A 113 0.40 0.36 7.07
CA GLY A 113 -0.86 -0.04 6.41
C GLY A 113 -0.72 -1.27 5.52
N ALA A 114 0.46 -2.03 5.54
CA ALA A 114 0.66 -3.17 4.64
C ALA A 114 -0.40 -4.27 4.84
N SER A 115 -0.93 -4.43 6.07
CA SER A 115 -1.98 -5.43 6.35
C SER A 115 -3.25 -5.19 5.54
N GLY A 116 -3.71 -3.94 5.49
CA GLY A 116 -4.89 -3.57 4.70
C GLY A 116 -4.67 -3.82 3.20
N VAL A 117 -3.49 -3.47 2.69
CA VAL A 117 -3.13 -3.72 1.28
C VAL A 117 -3.08 -5.21 0.98
N GLY A 118 -2.50 -6.03 1.86
CA GLY A 118 -2.46 -7.48 1.68
C GLY A 118 -3.84 -8.11 1.58
N VAL A 119 -4.79 -7.65 2.41
CA VAL A 119 -6.19 -8.07 2.32
C VAL A 119 -6.81 -7.66 0.99
N LEU A 120 -6.59 -6.42 0.54
CA LEU A 120 -7.15 -5.93 -0.74
C LEU A 120 -6.58 -6.69 -1.94
N LEU A 121 -5.33 -7.13 -1.91
CA LEU A 121 -4.74 -7.92 -2.98
C LEU A 121 -5.33 -9.33 -3.05
N GLU A 122 -5.78 -9.89 -1.93
CA GLU A 122 -6.38 -11.22 -1.89
C GLU A 122 -7.86 -11.22 -2.28
N ILE A 123 -8.60 -10.16 -1.99
CA ILE A 123 -10.01 -10.04 -2.38
C ILE A 123 -10.18 -10.05 -3.90
#